data_226c32d5a1307bf6aa4dca85bbe37499
#
_entry.id   226c32d5a1307bf6aa4dca85bbe37499
#
_cell.length_a   1.000
_cell.length_b   1.000
_cell.length_c   1.000
_cell.angle_alpha   90.00
_cell.angle_beta   90.00
_cell.angle_gamma   90.00
#
_symmetry.space_group_name_H-M   'P 1'
#
loop_
_entity.id
_entity.type
_entity.pdbx_description
1 polymer ?
#
loop_
_entity_poly.entity_id
_entity_poly.type
_entity_poly.pdbx_seq_one_letter_code
_entity_poly.pdbx_strand_id
1 'polypeptide(L)'
;MNLIKKGYYRSFQFILRLASYFINFREPSIINKENAIFEIKNILKSNKKNNVFLITGNIIKTTTQFNNLVNDLKNNNVNVTIFSNVINNPTIENVEEGLEVFLANQCDSIIAVGGGSVIDFAKLVASRATNKKSIEQMKGLLKVKHKPAFLIAVPTTAGTGSEVTIASVVTNDITHQKYAINDPKLIPLYAVLDPVFLLSAPSNITSTTGMDALTHAIEAYIGRSNTKKTKKEALIAIKLIFDNLYKSYANPNDIEAKSNMQIASLKAGLAFTRAYVGYVHALAHALGAKYNISHGLANAILLPEVLKKYRKHAYKPLSEISDYLELTKKDLSKKEKAETLISAIENLNKSMNINNVLKSIIKIEDINFLVNHAYKEANPLYPVPYIWDKKDFKDLYLSLLK
;
A
#
# COMPACT_ATOMS: atom_id res chain seq x y z
N MET A 1 12.83 26.47 -7.16
CA MET A 1 13.58 26.01 -5.96
C MET A 1 15.08 26.25 -6.16
N ASN A 2 15.79 26.78 -5.12
CA ASN A 2 17.22 27.04 -5.15
C ASN A 2 18.03 25.74 -5.33
N LEU A 3 19.16 25.79 -6.09
CA LEU A 3 20.04 24.64 -6.34
C LEU A 3 20.61 24.02 -5.06
N ILE A 4 20.92 24.84 -4.05
CA ILE A 4 21.43 24.39 -2.74
C ILE A 4 20.39 23.47 -2.08
N LYS A 5 19.11 23.85 -2.08
CA LYS A 5 18.03 23.04 -1.49
C LYS A 5 17.80 21.73 -2.26
N LYS A 6 17.92 21.74 -3.60
CA LYS A 6 17.88 20.51 -4.42
C LYS A 6 19.06 19.61 -4.07
N GLY A 7 20.25 20.16 -3.93
CA GLY A 7 21.45 19.45 -3.51
C GLY A 7 21.26 18.75 -2.16
N TYR A 8 20.77 19.49 -1.16
CA TYR A 8 20.45 18.93 0.16
C TYR A 8 19.48 17.75 0.08
N TYR A 9 18.36 17.88 -0.66
CA TYR A 9 17.40 16.79 -0.79
C TYR A 9 18.02 15.55 -1.46
N ARG A 10 18.85 15.74 -2.49
CA ARG A 10 19.54 14.62 -3.15
C ARG A 10 20.56 13.94 -2.24
N SER A 11 21.33 14.71 -1.48
CA SER A 11 22.26 14.16 -0.49
C SER A 11 21.54 13.39 0.60
N PHE A 12 20.43 13.90 1.11
CA PHE A 12 19.58 13.20 2.09
C PHE A 12 19.06 11.85 1.52
N GLN A 13 18.50 11.87 0.31
CA GLN A 13 17.99 10.64 -0.36
C GLN A 13 19.11 9.64 -0.61
N PHE A 14 20.31 10.12 -0.97
CA PHE A 14 21.47 9.25 -1.18
C PHE A 14 21.93 8.59 0.13
N ILE A 15 22.00 9.34 1.24
CA ILE A 15 22.34 8.81 2.56
C ILE A 15 21.31 7.77 3.00
N LEU A 16 20.01 8.07 2.86
CA LEU A 16 18.95 7.10 3.17
C LEU A 16 19.07 5.81 2.33
N ARG A 17 19.38 5.96 1.04
CA ARG A 17 19.61 4.81 0.16
C ARG A 17 20.78 3.96 0.66
N LEU A 18 21.90 4.57 1.05
CA LEU A 18 23.04 3.84 1.62
C LEU A 18 22.66 3.17 2.94
N ALA A 19 22.00 3.90 3.85
CA ALA A 19 21.54 3.35 5.11
C ALA A 19 20.60 2.14 4.93
N SER A 20 19.77 2.15 3.87
CA SER A 20 18.85 1.04 3.58
C SER A 20 19.55 -0.28 3.27
N TYR A 21 20.83 -0.29 2.87
CA TYR A 21 21.59 -1.53 2.68
C TYR A 21 21.93 -2.23 4.00
N PHE A 22 21.93 -1.50 5.11
CA PHE A 22 22.19 -2.04 6.45
C PHE A 22 20.91 -2.44 7.19
N ILE A 23 19.74 -2.14 6.62
CA ILE A 23 18.44 -2.51 7.18
C ILE A 23 18.04 -3.89 6.61
N ASN A 24 17.75 -4.82 7.52
CA ASN A 24 17.25 -6.13 7.14
C ASN A 24 15.74 -6.03 6.80
N PHE A 25 15.43 -5.88 5.51
CA PHE A 25 14.07 -6.01 4.99
C PHE A 25 13.75 -7.49 4.80
N ARG A 26 13.30 -8.15 5.89
CA ARG A 26 12.83 -9.53 5.77
C ARG A 26 11.55 -9.61 4.93
N GLU A 27 11.31 -10.75 4.34
CA GLU A 27 10.03 -11.06 3.72
C GLU A 27 9.24 -11.98 4.66
N PRO A 28 7.91 -11.92 4.71
CA PRO A 28 7.10 -12.92 5.42
C PRO A 28 7.22 -14.27 4.74
N SER A 29 6.89 -15.35 5.46
CA SER A 29 6.61 -16.63 4.81
C SER A 29 5.30 -16.51 4.03
N ILE A 30 5.34 -16.71 2.71
CA ILE A 30 4.20 -16.51 1.82
C ILE A 30 3.55 -17.86 1.53
N ILE A 31 2.24 -17.94 1.75
CA ILE A 31 1.39 -19.06 1.30
C ILE A 31 0.41 -18.49 0.29
N ASN A 32 0.48 -18.97 -0.95
CA ASN A 32 -0.34 -18.49 -2.06
C ASN A 32 -1.01 -19.65 -2.78
N LYS A 33 -2.26 -19.85 -2.51
CA LYS A 33 -3.14 -20.83 -3.19
C LYS A 33 -4.60 -20.59 -2.79
N GLU A 34 -5.51 -21.15 -3.54
CA GLU A 34 -6.92 -21.24 -3.12
C GLU A 34 -7.06 -21.97 -1.80
N ASN A 35 -7.94 -21.48 -0.93
CA ASN A 35 -8.19 -22.02 0.40
C ASN A 35 -6.93 -22.06 1.29
N ALA A 36 -5.97 -21.15 1.04
CA ALA A 36 -4.75 -21.02 1.85
C ALA A 36 -5.02 -20.77 3.33
N ILE A 37 -6.19 -20.22 3.68
CA ILE A 37 -6.61 -19.99 5.06
C ILE A 37 -6.59 -21.24 5.93
N PHE A 38 -6.84 -22.44 5.36
CA PHE A 38 -6.82 -23.71 6.10
C PHE A 38 -5.39 -24.16 6.49
N GLU A 39 -4.34 -23.50 5.97
CA GLU A 39 -2.97 -23.71 6.45
C GLU A 39 -2.68 -22.96 7.75
N ILE A 40 -3.50 -21.99 8.14
CA ILE A 40 -3.28 -21.14 9.32
C ILE A 40 -3.22 -22.01 10.59
N LYS A 41 -4.07 -23.03 10.75
CA LYS A 41 -4.01 -23.96 11.87
C LYS A 41 -2.66 -24.69 12.00
N ASN A 42 -2.04 -25.05 10.87
CA ASN A 42 -0.73 -25.70 10.83
C ASN A 42 0.37 -24.71 11.24
N ILE A 43 0.27 -23.44 10.77
CA ILE A 43 1.16 -22.35 11.17
C ILE A 43 1.06 -22.12 12.70
N LEU A 44 -0.13 -22.01 13.24
CA LEU A 44 -0.36 -21.82 14.67
C LEU A 44 0.22 -22.97 15.49
N LYS A 45 -0.09 -24.21 15.10
CA LYS A 45 0.42 -25.42 15.76
C LYS A 45 1.94 -25.48 15.77
N SER A 46 2.60 -25.23 14.64
CA SER A 46 4.07 -25.26 14.53
C SER A 46 4.75 -24.15 15.34
N ASN A 47 4.04 -23.04 15.60
CA ASN A 47 4.53 -21.92 16.42
C ASN A 47 3.99 -21.97 17.87
N LYS A 48 3.31 -23.04 18.29
CA LYS A 48 2.74 -23.24 19.63
C LYS A 48 1.82 -22.08 20.04
N LYS A 49 0.91 -21.69 19.13
CA LYS A 49 -0.06 -20.61 19.30
C LYS A 49 -1.46 -21.18 19.39
N ASN A 50 -2.19 -20.83 20.46
CA ASN A 50 -3.52 -21.40 20.74
C ASN A 50 -4.58 -20.35 21.05
N ASN A 51 -4.20 -19.10 21.37
CA ASN A 51 -5.11 -18.01 21.72
C ASN A 51 -5.01 -16.91 20.67
N VAL A 52 -5.90 -16.93 19.69
CA VAL A 52 -5.86 -16.05 18.51
C VAL A 52 -6.72 -14.82 18.71
N PHE A 53 -6.16 -13.65 18.45
CA PHE A 53 -6.88 -12.41 18.22
C PHE A 53 -7.14 -12.26 16.72
N LEU A 54 -8.37 -12.54 16.29
CA LEU A 54 -8.80 -12.52 14.90
C LEU A 54 -9.41 -11.16 14.55
N ILE A 55 -8.66 -10.34 13.82
CA ILE A 55 -9.03 -8.98 13.46
C ILE A 55 -9.60 -8.93 12.05
N THR A 56 -10.72 -8.25 11.87
CA THR A 56 -11.36 -8.09 10.56
C THR A 56 -12.18 -6.80 10.48
N GLY A 57 -12.71 -6.48 9.31
CA GLY A 57 -13.72 -5.45 9.12
C GLY A 57 -15.14 -6.03 9.11
N ASN A 58 -16.15 -5.18 9.36
CA ASN A 58 -17.55 -5.60 9.49
C ASN A 58 -18.08 -6.35 8.25
N ILE A 59 -17.65 -5.97 7.05
CA ILE A 59 -18.10 -6.64 5.80
C ILE A 59 -17.49 -8.06 5.71
N ILE A 60 -16.20 -8.21 5.95
CA ILE A 60 -15.52 -9.51 5.85
C ILE A 60 -16.05 -10.48 6.91
N LYS A 61 -16.36 -10.00 8.11
CA LYS A 61 -16.94 -10.78 9.21
C LYS A 61 -18.21 -11.54 8.80
N THR A 62 -18.98 -11.02 7.86
CA THR A 62 -20.24 -11.64 7.41
C THR A 62 -20.07 -12.64 6.29
N THR A 63 -18.85 -12.79 5.72
CA THR A 63 -18.60 -13.70 4.60
C THR A 63 -18.51 -15.15 5.03
N THR A 64 -18.91 -16.05 4.13
CA THR A 64 -18.79 -17.50 4.34
C THR A 64 -17.33 -17.90 4.56
N GLN A 65 -16.40 -17.30 3.82
CA GLN A 65 -14.97 -17.59 3.90
C GLN A 65 -14.40 -17.28 5.30
N PHE A 66 -14.81 -16.16 5.88
CA PHE A 66 -14.40 -15.80 7.24
C PHE A 66 -14.98 -16.78 8.28
N ASN A 67 -16.25 -17.14 8.14
CA ASN A 67 -16.90 -18.11 9.04
C ASN A 67 -16.25 -19.49 8.93
N ASN A 68 -15.86 -19.92 7.72
CA ASN A 68 -15.13 -21.17 7.50
C ASN A 68 -13.77 -21.17 8.22
N LEU A 69 -13.02 -20.04 8.17
CA LEU A 69 -11.78 -19.91 8.92
C LEU A 69 -12.01 -20.01 10.42
N VAL A 70 -13.01 -19.31 10.96
CA VAL A 70 -13.35 -19.35 12.40
C VAL A 70 -13.69 -20.77 12.84
N ASN A 71 -14.51 -21.46 12.07
CA ASN A 71 -14.93 -22.84 12.37
C ASN A 71 -13.72 -23.81 12.28
N ASP A 72 -12.86 -23.66 11.27
CA ASP A 72 -11.67 -24.51 11.14
C ASP A 72 -10.72 -24.32 12.34
N LEU A 73 -10.50 -23.09 12.79
CA LEU A 73 -9.68 -22.81 13.96
C LEU A 73 -10.27 -23.43 15.24
N LYS A 74 -11.56 -23.22 15.49
CA LYS A 74 -12.27 -23.79 16.68
C LYS A 74 -12.26 -25.32 16.67
N ASN A 75 -12.50 -25.94 15.53
CA ASN A 75 -12.47 -27.41 15.38
C ASN A 75 -11.06 -28.01 15.60
N ASN A 76 -10.02 -27.18 15.52
CA ASN A 76 -8.64 -27.54 15.81
C ASN A 76 -8.16 -27.06 17.21
N ASN A 77 -9.10 -26.83 18.15
CA ASN A 77 -8.84 -26.42 19.54
C ASN A 77 -8.09 -25.08 19.66
N VAL A 78 -8.30 -24.15 18.74
CA VAL A 78 -7.77 -22.78 18.84
C VAL A 78 -8.85 -21.89 19.45
N ASN A 79 -8.51 -21.19 20.53
CA ASN A 79 -9.35 -20.14 21.12
C ASN A 79 -9.35 -18.91 20.22
N VAL A 80 -10.51 -18.40 19.82
CA VAL A 80 -10.63 -17.29 18.89
C VAL A 80 -11.40 -16.14 19.53
N THR A 81 -10.70 -15.02 19.74
CA THR A 81 -11.30 -13.73 20.10
C THR A 81 -11.41 -12.87 18.84
N ILE A 82 -12.63 -12.52 18.43
CA ILE A 82 -12.88 -11.74 17.20
C ILE A 82 -13.01 -10.26 17.54
N PHE A 83 -12.26 -9.41 16.80
CA PHE A 83 -12.39 -7.95 16.84
C PHE A 83 -12.73 -7.42 15.45
N SER A 84 -13.88 -6.78 15.31
CA SER A 84 -14.38 -6.27 14.02
C SER A 84 -14.63 -4.75 13.99
N ASN A 85 -14.30 -4.04 15.07
CA ASN A 85 -14.46 -2.59 15.17
C ASN A 85 -13.30 -1.80 14.52
N VAL A 86 -12.62 -2.39 13.53
CA VAL A 86 -11.57 -1.67 12.82
C VAL A 86 -12.21 -0.62 11.92
N ILE A 87 -11.88 0.64 12.17
CA ILE A 87 -12.36 1.75 11.34
C ILE A 87 -11.46 1.96 10.12
N ASN A 88 -12.04 2.50 9.05
CA ASN A 88 -11.23 2.96 7.92
C ASN A 88 -10.29 4.07 8.39
N ASN A 89 -9.00 3.97 8.05
CA ASN A 89 -7.94 4.82 8.60
C ASN A 89 -7.88 4.73 10.14
N PRO A 90 -7.35 3.63 10.70
CA PRO A 90 -7.33 3.38 12.15
C PRO A 90 -6.81 4.57 12.93
N THR A 91 -7.46 4.87 14.05
CA THR A 91 -7.03 5.91 14.98
C THR A 91 -6.19 5.31 16.12
N ILE A 92 -5.51 6.16 16.88
CA ILE A 92 -4.75 5.72 18.05
C ILE A 92 -5.70 5.10 19.07
N GLU A 93 -6.83 5.74 19.36
CA GLU A 93 -7.85 5.23 20.28
C GLU A 93 -8.35 3.84 19.85
N ASN A 94 -8.64 3.66 18.55
CA ASN A 94 -9.08 2.36 18.03
C ASN A 94 -8.00 1.27 18.23
N VAL A 95 -6.71 1.61 18.06
CA VAL A 95 -5.60 0.66 18.30
C VAL A 95 -5.49 0.29 19.77
N GLU A 96 -5.64 1.25 20.70
CA GLU A 96 -5.57 0.98 22.14
C GLU A 96 -6.78 0.15 22.60
N GLU A 97 -8.01 0.39 22.06
CA GLU A 97 -9.18 -0.48 22.26
C GLU A 97 -8.87 -1.95 21.87
N GLY A 98 -8.29 -2.14 20.68
CA GLY A 98 -7.89 -3.48 20.23
C GLY A 98 -6.81 -4.11 21.10
N LEU A 99 -5.87 -3.32 21.63
CA LEU A 99 -4.85 -3.79 22.56
C LEU A 99 -5.46 -4.27 23.88
N GLU A 100 -6.40 -3.53 24.43
CA GLU A 100 -7.12 -3.91 25.66
C GLU A 100 -7.81 -5.26 25.50
N VAL A 101 -8.53 -5.47 24.39
CA VAL A 101 -9.20 -6.75 24.10
C VAL A 101 -8.18 -7.87 23.92
N PHE A 102 -7.04 -7.63 23.23
CA PHE A 102 -5.96 -8.60 23.07
C PHE A 102 -5.38 -9.06 24.41
N LEU A 103 -5.11 -8.13 25.31
CA LEU A 103 -4.53 -8.41 26.63
C LEU A 103 -5.53 -9.08 27.58
N ALA A 104 -6.78 -8.59 27.64
CA ALA A 104 -7.84 -9.13 28.48
C ALA A 104 -8.17 -10.60 28.17
N ASN A 105 -8.06 -11.00 26.91
CA ASN A 105 -8.28 -12.38 26.46
C ASN A 105 -6.99 -13.22 26.42
N GLN A 106 -5.88 -12.71 26.93
CA GLN A 106 -4.58 -13.41 26.95
C GLN A 106 -4.17 -13.98 25.59
N CYS A 107 -4.46 -13.25 24.51
CA CYS A 107 -4.12 -13.68 23.17
C CYS A 107 -2.61 -13.76 22.98
N ASP A 108 -2.13 -14.78 22.27
CA ASP A 108 -0.70 -15.04 22.00
C ASP A 108 -0.30 -14.82 20.55
N SER A 109 -1.28 -14.58 19.68
CA SER A 109 -1.12 -14.42 18.25
C SER A 109 -2.23 -13.57 17.65
N ILE A 110 -1.95 -12.97 16.50
CA ILE A 110 -2.88 -12.11 15.75
C ILE A 110 -3.03 -12.65 14.33
N ILE A 111 -4.26 -12.76 13.87
CA ILE A 111 -4.60 -12.99 12.46
C ILE A 111 -5.39 -11.78 11.97
N ALA A 112 -4.88 -11.09 10.95
CA ALA A 112 -5.52 -9.94 10.33
C ALA A 112 -6.14 -10.35 8.99
N VAL A 113 -7.46 -10.41 8.90
CA VAL A 113 -8.21 -10.75 7.68
C VAL A 113 -8.91 -9.49 7.17
N GLY A 114 -8.31 -8.83 6.18
CA GLY A 114 -8.86 -7.57 5.68
C GLY A 114 -7.97 -6.82 4.71
N GLY A 115 -8.39 -5.63 4.32
CA GLY A 115 -7.58 -4.70 3.53
C GLY A 115 -6.48 -4.02 4.34
N GLY A 116 -5.81 -3.03 3.72
CA GLY A 116 -4.68 -2.32 4.32
C GLY A 116 -4.97 -1.76 5.73
N SER A 117 -6.14 -1.15 5.96
CA SER A 117 -6.49 -0.60 7.28
C SER A 117 -6.52 -1.67 8.38
N VAL A 118 -7.05 -2.86 8.08
CA VAL A 118 -7.11 -3.98 9.03
C VAL A 118 -5.70 -4.51 9.34
N ILE A 119 -4.86 -4.64 8.31
CA ILE A 119 -3.48 -5.13 8.48
C ILE A 119 -2.64 -4.09 9.23
N ASP A 120 -2.79 -2.81 8.91
CA ASP A 120 -2.09 -1.72 9.61
C ASP A 120 -2.49 -1.63 11.08
N PHE A 121 -3.80 -1.71 11.38
CA PHE A 121 -4.30 -1.82 12.74
C PHE A 121 -3.66 -3.00 13.48
N ALA A 122 -3.66 -4.18 12.88
CA ALA A 122 -3.09 -5.38 13.48
C ALA A 122 -1.58 -5.27 13.75
N LYS A 123 -0.81 -4.64 12.85
CA LYS A 123 0.61 -4.33 13.07
C LYS A 123 0.82 -3.44 14.29
N LEU A 124 -0.05 -2.45 14.48
CA LEU A 124 0.03 -1.53 15.61
C LEU A 124 -0.34 -2.20 16.93
N VAL A 125 -1.43 -2.97 16.96
CA VAL A 125 -1.80 -3.78 18.14
C VAL A 125 -0.66 -4.77 18.47
N ALA A 126 -0.13 -5.48 17.48
CA ALA A 126 1.01 -6.39 17.68
C ALA A 126 2.24 -5.68 18.28
N SER A 127 2.51 -4.45 17.82
CA SER A 127 3.62 -3.65 18.34
C SER A 127 3.36 -3.17 19.76
N ARG A 128 2.19 -2.67 20.05
CA ARG A 128 1.79 -2.19 21.38
C ARG A 128 1.79 -3.32 22.41
N ALA A 129 1.38 -4.51 22.03
CA ALA A 129 1.36 -5.69 22.91
C ALA A 129 2.76 -6.05 23.50
N THR A 130 3.83 -5.65 22.81
CA THR A 130 5.21 -5.98 23.23
C THR A 130 6.07 -4.75 23.55
N ASN A 131 5.56 -3.53 23.28
CA ASN A 131 6.29 -2.28 23.48
C ASN A 131 5.52 -1.34 24.41
N LYS A 132 6.20 -0.83 25.44
CA LYS A 132 5.64 0.17 26.37
C LYS A 132 5.48 1.56 25.74
N LYS A 133 6.14 1.82 24.59
CA LYS A 133 6.01 3.11 23.87
C LYS A 133 4.60 3.29 23.34
N SER A 134 4.05 4.51 23.45
CA SER A 134 2.81 4.86 22.79
C SER A 134 2.96 4.89 21.24
N ILE A 135 1.85 4.89 20.55
CA ILE A 135 1.82 4.99 19.07
C ILE A 135 2.55 6.26 18.60
N GLU A 136 2.35 7.41 19.27
CA GLU A 136 3.03 8.66 18.93
C GLU A 136 4.55 8.57 19.11
N GLN A 137 5.01 7.90 20.16
CA GLN A 137 6.45 7.70 20.41
C GLN A 137 7.10 6.80 19.36
N MET A 138 6.30 5.95 18.69
CA MET A 138 6.77 5.12 17.59
C MET A 138 6.69 5.80 16.21
N LYS A 139 6.09 7.00 16.08
CA LYS A 139 5.96 7.76 14.84
C LYS A 139 7.30 7.93 14.11
N GLY A 140 7.33 7.60 12.81
CA GLY A 140 8.49 7.79 11.93
C GLY A 140 9.29 6.51 11.69
N LEU A 141 10.61 6.58 11.63
CA LEU A 141 11.48 5.49 11.20
C LEU A 141 12.17 4.78 12.37
N LEU A 142 12.18 3.42 12.37
CA LEU A 142 13.00 2.56 13.24
C LEU A 142 12.82 2.82 14.75
N LYS A 143 11.60 3.12 15.20
CA LYS A 143 11.32 3.43 16.60
C LYS A 143 10.64 2.31 17.38
N VAL A 144 10.26 1.21 16.74
CA VAL A 144 9.74 0.02 17.43
C VAL A 144 10.90 -0.68 18.14
N LYS A 145 10.84 -0.79 19.49
CA LYS A 145 11.95 -1.29 20.28
C LYS A 145 12.03 -2.83 20.26
N HIS A 146 10.93 -3.48 20.55
CA HIS A 146 10.84 -4.94 20.65
C HIS A 146 10.09 -5.54 19.45
N LYS A 147 10.36 -6.83 19.17
CA LYS A 147 9.64 -7.57 18.13
C LYS A 147 8.14 -7.59 18.46
N PRO A 148 7.26 -7.23 17.52
CA PRO A 148 5.81 -7.31 17.71
C PRO A 148 5.31 -8.72 18.05
N ALA A 149 4.09 -8.83 18.57
CA ALA A 149 3.41 -10.10 18.76
C ALA A 149 3.31 -10.88 17.43
N PHE A 150 3.11 -12.19 17.53
CA PHE A 150 2.99 -13.07 16.37
C PHE A 150 1.84 -12.61 15.45
N LEU A 151 2.12 -12.33 14.19
CA LEU A 151 1.16 -11.76 13.24
C LEU A 151 1.15 -12.54 11.92
N ILE A 152 -0.06 -12.98 11.53
CA ILE A 152 -0.41 -13.52 10.21
C ILE A 152 -1.30 -12.50 9.52
N ALA A 153 -0.97 -12.12 8.28
CA ALA A 153 -1.81 -11.24 7.47
C ALA A 153 -2.49 -12.02 6.34
N VAL A 154 -3.79 -11.82 6.18
CA VAL A 154 -4.64 -12.39 5.12
C VAL A 154 -5.29 -11.23 4.37
N PRO A 155 -4.66 -10.72 3.30
CA PRO A 155 -5.20 -9.58 2.56
C PRO A 155 -6.46 -9.95 1.79
N THR A 156 -7.50 -9.13 1.91
CA THR A 156 -8.77 -9.26 1.18
C THR A 156 -8.93 -8.23 0.07
N THR A 157 -7.90 -7.43 -0.18
CA THR A 157 -7.77 -6.49 -1.29
C THR A 157 -6.42 -6.64 -1.96
N ALA A 158 -6.33 -6.35 -3.24
CA ALA A 158 -5.09 -6.41 -4.02
C ALA A 158 -4.60 -4.98 -4.36
N GLY A 159 -4.02 -4.29 -3.38
CA GLY A 159 -3.62 -2.89 -3.55
C GLY A 159 -2.44 -2.46 -2.69
N THR A 160 -2.63 -2.39 -1.39
CA THR A 160 -1.68 -1.78 -0.47
C THR A 160 -0.39 -2.58 -0.25
N GLY A 161 -0.42 -3.91 -0.46
CA GLY A 161 0.71 -4.77 -0.13
C GLY A 161 1.11 -4.73 1.36
N SER A 162 0.21 -4.29 2.26
CA SER A 162 0.54 -4.12 3.68
C SER A 162 1.04 -5.39 4.33
N GLU A 163 0.67 -6.57 3.83
CA GLU A 163 1.13 -7.88 4.29
C GLU A 163 2.65 -8.10 4.17
N VAL A 164 3.35 -7.28 3.38
CA VAL A 164 4.82 -7.37 3.16
C VAL A 164 5.58 -6.08 3.45
N THR A 165 4.90 -5.02 3.90
CA THR A 165 5.52 -3.70 4.08
C THR A 165 5.97 -3.44 5.51
N ILE A 166 6.97 -2.55 5.64
CA ILE A 166 7.46 -2.02 6.91
C ILE A 166 6.55 -0.95 7.50
N ALA A 167 5.57 -0.47 6.74
CA ALA A 167 4.74 0.64 7.11
C ALA A 167 3.46 0.18 7.82
N SER A 168 2.99 1.00 8.73
CA SER A 168 1.64 1.01 9.24
C SER A 168 1.17 2.45 9.43
N VAL A 169 -0.02 2.75 8.94
CA VAL A 169 -0.56 4.12 8.94
C VAL A 169 -1.62 4.24 10.03
N VAL A 170 -1.58 5.36 10.75
CA VAL A 170 -2.51 5.68 11.84
C VAL A 170 -2.90 7.14 11.80
N THR A 171 -4.08 7.45 12.28
CA THR A 171 -4.59 8.81 12.47
C THR A 171 -4.57 9.17 13.95
N ASN A 172 -4.04 10.32 14.30
CA ASN A 172 -4.15 10.85 15.66
C ASN A 172 -5.53 11.44 15.86
N ASP A 173 -6.27 11.00 16.89
CA ASP A 173 -7.66 11.36 17.14
C ASP A 173 -7.83 12.85 17.47
N ILE A 174 -6.84 13.43 18.14
CA ILE A 174 -6.89 14.84 18.63
C ILE A 174 -6.50 15.80 17.51
N THR A 175 -5.39 15.50 16.81
CA THR A 175 -4.83 16.42 15.79
C THR A 175 -5.34 16.14 14.39
N HIS A 176 -6.05 15.03 14.19
CA HIS A 176 -6.47 14.48 12.88
C HIS A 176 -5.32 14.29 11.91
N GLN A 177 -4.08 14.27 12.42
CA GLN A 177 -2.90 14.06 11.60
C GLN A 177 -2.71 12.57 11.30
N LYS A 178 -2.73 12.21 10.02
CA LYS A 178 -2.36 10.88 9.53
C LYS A 178 -0.86 10.78 9.39
N TYR A 179 -0.25 9.70 9.90
CA TYR A 179 1.19 9.47 9.78
C TYR A 179 1.52 7.97 9.75
N ALA A 180 2.70 7.65 9.24
CA ALA A 180 3.20 6.29 9.20
C ALA A 180 4.21 6.01 10.32
N ILE A 181 4.17 4.77 10.81
CA ILE A 181 5.22 4.12 11.57
C ILE A 181 5.91 3.15 10.63
N ASN A 182 7.21 3.30 10.45
CA ASN A 182 7.99 2.53 9.50
C ASN A 182 9.12 1.79 10.23
N ASP A 183 8.99 0.47 10.35
CA ASP A 183 10.00 -0.36 10.99
C ASP A 183 9.95 -1.78 10.38
N PRO A 184 11.08 -2.39 9.99
CA PRO A 184 11.11 -3.75 9.46
C PRO A 184 10.49 -4.80 10.38
N LYS A 185 10.41 -4.51 11.69
CA LYS A 185 9.75 -5.38 12.66
C LYS A 185 8.24 -5.48 12.46
N LEU A 186 7.61 -4.47 11.81
CA LEU A 186 6.18 -4.44 11.51
C LEU A 186 5.76 -5.43 10.41
N ILE A 187 6.70 -5.91 9.61
CA ILE A 187 6.37 -6.90 8.57
C ILE A 187 5.77 -8.13 9.27
N PRO A 188 4.58 -8.62 8.86
CA PRO A 188 3.98 -9.85 9.39
C PRO A 188 4.94 -11.05 9.28
N LEU A 189 4.77 -12.06 10.10
CA LEU A 189 5.58 -13.29 9.99
C LEU A 189 5.13 -14.14 8.82
N TYR A 190 3.83 -14.14 8.55
CA TYR A 190 3.20 -14.88 7.45
C TYR A 190 2.28 -13.96 6.68
N ALA A 191 2.28 -14.12 5.35
CA ALA A 191 1.31 -13.56 4.43
C ALA A 191 0.57 -14.73 3.76
N VAL A 192 -0.72 -14.85 4.03
CA VAL A 192 -1.57 -15.91 3.49
C VAL A 192 -2.43 -15.30 2.40
N LEU A 193 -2.07 -15.56 1.15
CA LEU A 193 -2.75 -15.06 -0.04
C LEU A 193 -3.79 -16.08 -0.49
N ASP A 194 -5.04 -15.81 -0.17
CA ASP A 194 -6.18 -16.63 -0.57
C ASP A 194 -7.11 -15.82 -1.47
N PRO A 195 -7.11 -16.06 -2.79
CA PRO A 195 -7.87 -15.26 -3.73
C PRO A 195 -9.39 -15.36 -3.53
N VAL A 196 -9.87 -16.37 -2.82
CA VAL A 196 -11.30 -16.54 -2.50
C VAL A 196 -11.83 -15.34 -1.70
N PHE A 197 -11.00 -14.70 -0.86
CA PHE A 197 -11.39 -13.49 -0.13
C PHE A 197 -11.55 -12.25 -1.03
N LEU A 198 -10.98 -12.25 -2.23
CA LEU A 198 -11.13 -11.14 -3.16
C LEU A 198 -12.42 -11.21 -3.99
N LEU A 199 -13.10 -12.35 -4.01
CA LEU A 199 -14.35 -12.54 -4.76
C LEU A 199 -15.47 -11.63 -4.22
N SER A 200 -15.45 -11.32 -2.93
CA SER A 200 -16.45 -10.44 -2.29
C SER A 200 -16.16 -8.95 -2.46
N ALA A 201 -15.01 -8.59 -3.07
CA ALA A 201 -14.65 -7.19 -3.25
C ALA A 201 -15.48 -6.55 -4.36
N PRO A 202 -16.16 -5.41 -4.10
CA PRO A 202 -16.87 -4.65 -5.13
C PRO A 202 -15.93 -4.22 -6.28
N SER A 203 -16.46 -4.11 -7.49
CA SER A 203 -15.66 -3.76 -8.68
C SER A 203 -14.92 -2.42 -8.52
N ASN A 204 -15.54 -1.41 -7.88
CA ASN A 204 -14.88 -0.13 -7.61
C ASN A 204 -13.72 -0.25 -6.62
N ILE A 205 -13.78 -1.17 -5.67
CA ILE A 205 -12.64 -1.46 -4.77
C ILE A 205 -11.56 -2.21 -5.54
N THR A 206 -11.94 -3.20 -6.36
CA THR A 206 -11.00 -3.93 -7.21
C THR A 206 -10.21 -2.98 -8.12
N SER A 207 -10.89 -2.08 -8.85
CA SER A 207 -10.23 -1.15 -9.77
C SER A 207 -9.32 -0.16 -9.04
N THR A 208 -9.81 0.50 -7.99
CA THR A 208 -9.04 1.53 -7.29
C THR A 208 -7.86 0.96 -6.51
N THR A 209 -8.01 -0.21 -5.88
CA THR A 209 -6.88 -0.87 -5.19
C THR A 209 -5.86 -1.42 -6.18
N GLY A 210 -6.29 -1.96 -7.32
CA GLY A 210 -5.38 -2.42 -8.37
C GLY A 210 -4.56 -1.28 -8.98
N MET A 211 -5.18 -0.11 -9.19
CA MET A 211 -4.47 1.10 -9.63
C MET A 211 -3.54 1.66 -8.56
N ASP A 212 -3.85 1.48 -7.28
CA ASP A 212 -2.94 1.77 -6.17
C ASP A 212 -1.68 0.90 -6.23
N ALA A 213 -1.85 -0.42 -6.43
CA ALA A 213 -0.73 -1.33 -6.63
C ALA A 213 0.11 -0.96 -7.86
N LEU A 214 -0.52 -0.53 -8.96
CA LEU A 214 0.19 -0.04 -10.15
C LEU A 214 1.01 1.21 -9.84
N THR A 215 0.43 2.13 -9.08
CA THR A 215 1.11 3.36 -8.65
C THR A 215 2.32 3.04 -7.77
N HIS A 216 2.18 2.16 -6.80
CA HIS A 216 3.28 1.67 -5.96
C HIS A 216 4.43 1.11 -6.82
N ALA A 217 4.09 0.22 -7.76
CA ALA A 217 5.08 -0.43 -8.61
C ALA A 217 5.80 0.56 -9.55
N ILE A 218 5.07 1.46 -10.19
CA ILE A 218 5.65 2.47 -11.09
C ILE A 218 6.52 3.45 -10.31
N GLU A 219 6.05 4.00 -9.18
CA GLU A 219 6.84 4.94 -8.38
C GLU A 219 8.11 4.29 -7.81
N ALA A 220 8.03 3.03 -7.35
CA ALA A 220 9.19 2.27 -6.93
C ALA A 220 10.19 2.04 -8.08
N TYR A 221 9.70 1.81 -9.30
CA TYR A 221 10.55 1.57 -10.47
C TYR A 221 11.26 2.84 -10.94
N ILE A 222 10.54 3.95 -11.08
CA ILE A 222 11.10 5.22 -11.57
C ILE A 222 11.89 6.00 -10.51
N GLY A 223 11.70 5.66 -9.23
CA GLY A 223 12.36 6.28 -8.09
C GLY A 223 13.87 6.06 -8.08
N ARG A 224 14.64 6.96 -7.45
CA ARG A 224 16.12 6.92 -7.45
C ARG A 224 16.72 6.02 -6.35
N SER A 225 15.89 5.44 -5.46
CA SER A 225 16.32 4.50 -4.41
C SER A 225 16.08 3.03 -4.76
N ASN A 226 15.65 2.74 -5.99
CA ASN A 226 15.45 1.39 -6.46
C ASN A 226 16.76 0.57 -6.50
N THR A 227 16.63 -0.75 -6.46
CA THR A 227 17.68 -1.74 -6.61
C THR A 227 17.33 -2.68 -7.76
N LYS A 228 18.25 -3.54 -8.19
CA LYS A 228 17.95 -4.59 -9.19
C LYS A 228 16.76 -5.46 -8.74
N LYS A 229 16.68 -5.81 -7.44
CA LYS A 229 15.60 -6.61 -6.89
C LYS A 229 14.27 -5.85 -6.93
N THR A 230 14.22 -4.61 -6.41
CA THR A 230 12.98 -3.83 -6.39
C THR A 230 12.48 -3.49 -7.79
N LYS A 231 13.37 -3.25 -8.76
CA LYS A 231 12.99 -3.07 -10.17
C LYS A 231 12.37 -4.35 -10.76
N LYS A 232 12.94 -5.51 -10.47
CA LYS A 232 12.38 -6.79 -10.93
C LYS A 232 10.98 -7.03 -10.35
N GLU A 233 10.81 -6.84 -9.02
CA GLU A 233 9.50 -7.01 -8.38
C GLU A 233 8.47 -6.01 -8.94
N ALA A 234 8.87 -4.75 -9.16
CA ALA A 234 8.00 -3.73 -9.76
C ALA A 234 7.56 -4.09 -11.19
N LEU A 235 8.46 -4.57 -12.04
CA LEU A 235 8.11 -4.97 -13.42
C LEU A 235 7.14 -6.16 -13.43
N ILE A 236 7.37 -7.16 -12.56
CA ILE A 236 6.45 -8.29 -12.43
C ILE A 236 5.06 -7.79 -11.99
N ALA A 237 5.00 -6.90 -10.98
CA ALA A 237 3.75 -6.32 -10.52
C ALA A 237 3.02 -5.58 -11.65
N ILE A 238 3.72 -4.70 -12.36
CA ILE A 238 3.17 -3.92 -13.48
C ILE A 238 2.59 -4.85 -14.56
N LYS A 239 3.34 -5.88 -14.97
CA LYS A 239 2.86 -6.83 -15.98
C LYS A 239 1.60 -7.56 -15.54
N LEU A 240 1.61 -8.12 -14.32
CA LEU A 240 0.45 -8.82 -13.77
C LEU A 240 -0.78 -7.91 -13.69
N ILE A 241 -0.62 -6.63 -13.32
CA ILE A 241 -1.71 -5.66 -13.26
C ILE A 241 -2.27 -5.38 -14.66
N PHE A 242 -1.42 -5.09 -15.64
CA PHE A 242 -1.88 -4.84 -17.01
C PHE A 242 -2.61 -6.05 -17.61
N ASP A 243 -2.16 -7.28 -17.30
CA ASP A 243 -2.75 -8.50 -17.83
C ASP A 243 -4.07 -8.90 -17.15
N ASN A 244 -4.27 -8.51 -15.86
CA ASN A 244 -5.33 -9.09 -15.02
C ASN A 244 -6.29 -8.09 -14.36
N LEU A 245 -5.93 -6.80 -14.20
CA LEU A 245 -6.76 -5.86 -13.43
C LEU A 245 -8.14 -5.67 -14.06
N TYR A 246 -8.20 -5.46 -15.38
CA TYR A 246 -9.48 -5.31 -16.06
C TYR A 246 -10.31 -6.60 -16.04
N LYS A 247 -9.69 -7.77 -16.17
CA LYS A 247 -10.37 -9.08 -16.04
C LYS A 247 -10.98 -9.23 -14.65
N SER A 248 -10.19 -8.96 -13.62
CA SER A 248 -10.61 -9.01 -12.21
C SER A 248 -11.73 -8.00 -11.88
N TYR A 249 -11.77 -6.85 -12.57
CA TYR A 249 -12.80 -5.84 -12.46
C TYR A 249 -14.09 -6.24 -13.19
N ALA A 250 -13.96 -6.70 -14.43
CA ALA A 250 -15.09 -7.04 -15.30
C ALA A 250 -15.79 -8.35 -14.89
N ASN A 251 -15.01 -9.32 -14.39
CA ASN A 251 -15.53 -10.59 -13.86
C ASN A 251 -15.10 -10.77 -12.39
N PRO A 252 -15.95 -10.41 -11.41
CA PRO A 252 -15.65 -10.59 -9.99
C PRO A 252 -15.35 -12.03 -9.57
N ASN A 253 -15.82 -13.02 -10.35
CA ASN A 253 -15.65 -14.46 -10.06
C ASN A 253 -14.42 -15.07 -10.74
N ASP A 254 -13.62 -14.30 -11.47
CA ASP A 254 -12.38 -14.77 -12.10
C ASP A 254 -11.30 -14.96 -11.02
N ILE A 255 -11.24 -16.19 -10.48
CA ILE A 255 -10.33 -16.55 -9.39
C ILE A 255 -8.85 -16.45 -9.81
N GLU A 256 -8.53 -16.73 -11.07
CA GLU A 256 -7.18 -16.62 -11.60
C GLU A 256 -6.76 -15.16 -11.67
N ALA A 257 -7.58 -14.29 -12.23
CA ALA A 257 -7.33 -12.86 -12.26
C ALA A 257 -7.20 -12.28 -10.83
N LYS A 258 -8.05 -12.70 -9.88
CA LYS A 258 -7.95 -12.31 -8.47
C LYS A 258 -6.62 -12.77 -7.85
N SER A 259 -6.21 -14.01 -8.08
CA SER A 259 -4.93 -14.55 -7.61
C SER A 259 -3.74 -13.76 -8.17
N ASN A 260 -3.74 -13.50 -9.47
CA ASN A 260 -2.69 -12.73 -10.14
C ASN A 260 -2.63 -11.28 -9.61
N MET A 261 -3.77 -10.65 -9.33
CA MET A 261 -3.82 -9.33 -8.70
C MET A 261 -3.28 -9.33 -7.27
N GLN A 262 -3.55 -10.39 -6.50
CA GLN A 262 -2.99 -10.55 -5.14
C GLN A 262 -1.47 -10.65 -5.18
N ILE A 263 -0.93 -11.46 -6.11
CA ILE A 263 0.52 -11.57 -6.34
C ILE A 263 1.09 -10.22 -6.79
N ALA A 264 0.41 -9.50 -7.68
CA ALA A 264 0.83 -8.19 -8.16
C ALA A 264 0.94 -7.17 -7.01
N SER A 265 -0.06 -7.11 -6.13
CA SER A 265 -0.05 -6.26 -4.93
C SER A 265 1.10 -6.60 -3.99
N LEU A 266 1.34 -7.89 -3.73
CA LEU A 266 2.48 -8.36 -2.94
C LEU A 266 3.81 -7.93 -3.57
N LYS A 267 3.98 -8.10 -4.89
CA LYS A 267 5.19 -7.71 -5.62
C LYS A 267 5.41 -6.19 -5.60
N ALA A 268 4.35 -5.40 -5.77
CA ALA A 268 4.40 -3.95 -5.61
C ALA A 268 4.82 -3.57 -4.17
N GLY A 269 4.26 -4.24 -3.15
CA GLY A 269 4.62 -4.08 -1.75
C GLY A 269 6.11 -4.33 -1.48
N LEU A 270 6.65 -5.44 -1.99
CA LEU A 270 8.08 -5.77 -1.88
C LEU A 270 8.97 -4.74 -2.59
N ALA A 271 8.50 -4.15 -3.70
CA ALA A 271 9.23 -3.13 -4.42
C ALA A 271 9.28 -1.82 -3.63
N PHE A 272 8.12 -1.24 -3.26
CA PHE A 272 8.09 0.09 -2.69
C PHE A 272 8.51 0.15 -1.22
N THR A 273 8.37 -0.93 -0.46
CA THR A 273 8.80 -0.95 0.95
C THR A 273 10.27 -0.55 1.13
N ARG A 274 11.10 -0.77 0.10
CA ARG A 274 12.50 -0.35 0.08
C ARG A 274 12.79 0.81 -0.85
N ALA A 275 12.08 0.89 -2.00
CA ALA A 275 12.33 1.92 -3.01
C ALA A 275 11.57 3.22 -2.72
N TYR A 276 10.68 3.22 -1.73
CA TYR A 276 9.75 4.29 -1.39
C TYR A 276 8.69 4.53 -2.48
N VAL A 277 7.79 5.43 -2.18
CA VAL A 277 6.77 5.98 -3.10
C VAL A 277 7.22 7.36 -3.63
N GLY A 278 6.38 8.04 -4.38
CA GLY A 278 6.72 9.32 -4.99
C GLY A 278 5.64 10.39 -4.85
N TYR A 279 5.58 11.29 -5.83
CA TYR A 279 4.68 12.45 -5.76
C TYR A 279 3.22 12.11 -6.00
N VAL A 280 2.90 10.99 -6.65
CA VAL A 280 1.50 10.54 -6.76
C VAL A 280 0.93 10.32 -5.37
N HIS A 281 1.64 9.57 -4.52
CA HIS A 281 1.22 9.31 -3.14
C HIS A 281 1.17 10.57 -2.29
N ALA A 282 2.17 11.45 -2.37
CA ALA A 282 2.16 12.70 -1.61
C ALA A 282 0.94 13.58 -1.94
N LEU A 283 0.58 13.68 -3.22
CA LEU A 283 -0.58 14.41 -3.69
C LEU A 283 -1.90 13.74 -3.25
N ALA A 284 -1.97 12.41 -3.36
CA ALA A 284 -3.14 11.63 -2.95
C ALA A 284 -3.39 11.71 -1.45
N HIS A 285 -2.34 11.66 -0.63
CA HIS A 285 -2.46 11.80 0.83
C HIS A 285 -3.01 13.16 1.23
N ALA A 286 -2.57 14.25 0.57
CA ALA A 286 -3.11 15.59 0.82
C ALA A 286 -4.62 15.67 0.49
N LEU A 287 -5.05 15.05 -0.61
CA LEU A 287 -6.46 14.97 -1.00
C LEU A 287 -7.27 14.12 -0.02
N GLY A 288 -6.73 12.98 0.38
CA GLY A 288 -7.36 12.13 1.39
C GLY A 288 -7.53 12.83 2.74
N ALA A 289 -6.51 13.58 3.18
CA ALA A 289 -6.55 14.34 4.44
C ALA A 289 -7.58 15.48 4.41
N LYS A 290 -7.77 16.14 3.26
CA LYS A 290 -8.66 17.30 3.16
C LYS A 290 -10.10 16.92 2.83
N TYR A 291 -10.29 15.96 1.93
CA TYR A 291 -11.59 15.67 1.33
C TYR A 291 -12.07 14.23 1.58
N ASN A 292 -11.32 13.45 2.35
CA ASN A 292 -11.60 12.03 2.61
C ASN A 292 -11.80 11.18 1.33
N ILE A 293 -11.07 11.54 0.27
CA ILE A 293 -11.10 10.78 -0.99
C ILE A 293 -10.40 9.44 -0.78
N SER A 294 -10.97 8.38 -1.34
CA SER A 294 -10.37 7.04 -1.35
C SER A 294 -8.95 7.10 -1.92
N HIS A 295 -7.98 6.53 -1.18
CA HIS A 295 -6.56 6.55 -1.52
C HIS A 295 -6.26 6.02 -2.91
N GLY A 296 -6.78 4.82 -3.25
CA GLY A 296 -6.57 4.22 -4.55
C GLY A 296 -7.22 5.00 -5.70
N LEU A 297 -8.37 5.65 -5.46
CA LEU A 297 -9.00 6.52 -6.46
C LEU A 297 -8.14 7.76 -6.74
N ALA A 298 -7.63 8.41 -5.68
CA ALA A 298 -6.76 9.57 -5.84
C ALA A 298 -5.47 9.18 -6.60
N ASN A 299 -4.84 8.06 -6.24
CA ASN A 299 -3.66 7.55 -6.94
C ASN A 299 -3.93 7.23 -8.41
N ALA A 300 -5.06 6.59 -8.72
CA ALA A 300 -5.44 6.25 -10.09
C ALA A 300 -5.57 7.50 -11.00
N ILE A 301 -6.20 8.57 -10.50
CA ILE A 301 -6.38 9.82 -11.25
C ILE A 301 -5.06 10.59 -11.37
N LEU A 302 -4.28 10.64 -10.30
CA LEU A 302 -3.04 11.42 -10.25
C LEU A 302 -1.87 10.78 -11.01
N LEU A 303 -1.83 9.46 -11.12
CA LEU A 303 -0.69 8.74 -11.71
C LEU A 303 -0.36 9.24 -13.12
N PRO A 304 -1.25 9.23 -14.11
CA PRO A 304 -0.90 9.69 -15.46
C PRO A 304 -0.46 11.16 -15.48
N GLU A 305 -1.08 12.02 -14.68
CA GLU A 305 -0.80 13.44 -14.66
C GLU A 305 0.61 13.75 -14.07
N VAL A 306 0.99 13.02 -13.02
CA VAL A 306 2.34 13.13 -12.44
C VAL A 306 3.40 12.61 -13.41
N LEU A 307 3.13 11.50 -14.10
CA LEU A 307 4.05 10.94 -15.10
C LEU A 307 4.26 11.91 -16.28
N LYS A 308 3.19 12.51 -16.79
CA LYS A 308 3.25 13.58 -17.82
C LYS A 308 4.11 14.74 -17.35
N LYS A 309 3.94 15.19 -16.11
CA LYS A 309 4.67 16.33 -15.55
C LYS A 309 6.16 16.05 -15.33
N TYR A 310 6.58 14.80 -15.11
CA TYR A 310 8.01 14.45 -15.05
C TYR A 310 8.74 14.64 -16.41
N ARG A 311 8.05 14.53 -17.55
CA ARG A 311 8.60 14.73 -18.92
C ARG A 311 9.92 13.94 -19.10
N LYS A 312 10.92 14.58 -19.73
CA LYS A 312 12.23 13.99 -20.03
C LYS A 312 12.94 13.33 -18.84
N HIS A 313 12.60 13.74 -17.63
CA HIS A 313 13.24 13.22 -16.40
C HIS A 313 12.82 11.77 -16.07
N ALA A 314 11.71 11.29 -16.64
CA ALA A 314 11.22 9.92 -16.46
C ALA A 314 11.15 9.12 -17.77
N TYR A 315 11.46 9.68 -18.95
CA TYR A 315 11.32 8.99 -20.23
C TYR A 315 12.09 7.65 -20.27
N LYS A 316 13.33 7.62 -19.74
CA LYS A 316 14.11 6.39 -19.74
C LYS A 316 13.44 5.27 -18.93
N PRO A 317 13.15 5.42 -17.62
CA PRO A 317 12.52 4.33 -16.87
C PRO A 317 11.10 3.99 -17.36
N LEU A 318 10.33 4.96 -17.87
CA LEU A 318 9.01 4.68 -18.45
C LEU A 318 9.11 3.91 -19.78
N SER A 319 10.11 4.22 -20.62
CA SER A 319 10.35 3.44 -21.84
C SER A 319 10.77 2.00 -21.52
N GLU A 320 11.55 1.78 -20.47
CA GLU A 320 11.93 0.44 -20.01
C GLU A 320 10.68 -0.38 -19.58
N ILE A 321 9.69 0.26 -18.93
CA ILE A 321 8.42 -0.39 -18.60
C ILE A 321 7.59 -0.67 -19.85
N SER A 322 7.51 0.28 -20.79
CA SER A 322 6.79 0.11 -22.06
C SER A 322 7.36 -1.05 -22.88
N ASP A 323 8.70 -1.16 -22.93
CA ASP A 323 9.38 -2.28 -23.59
C ASP A 323 9.09 -3.62 -22.90
N TYR A 324 9.07 -3.66 -21.57
CA TYR A 324 8.76 -4.86 -20.79
C TYR A 324 7.32 -5.35 -20.99
N LEU A 325 6.40 -4.42 -21.17
CA LEU A 325 4.98 -4.70 -21.46
C LEU A 325 4.72 -4.97 -22.96
N GLU A 326 5.73 -4.83 -23.81
CA GLU A 326 5.62 -4.98 -25.27
C GLU A 326 4.54 -4.05 -25.90
N LEU A 327 4.34 -2.85 -25.32
CA LEU A 327 3.33 -1.90 -25.78
C LEU A 327 3.69 -1.23 -27.11
N THR A 328 4.98 -1.24 -27.47
CA THR A 328 5.49 -0.50 -28.63
C THR A 328 6.51 -1.30 -29.42
N LYS A 329 6.71 -0.91 -30.68
CA LYS A 329 7.83 -1.39 -31.48
C LYS A 329 9.17 -0.91 -30.89
N LYS A 330 10.24 -1.66 -31.14
CA LYS A 330 11.57 -1.40 -30.57
C LYS A 330 12.23 -0.10 -31.06
N ASP A 331 11.90 0.34 -32.26
CA ASP A 331 12.47 1.48 -32.96
C ASP A 331 11.98 2.85 -32.50
N LEU A 332 10.92 2.90 -31.69
CA LEU A 332 10.40 4.17 -31.16
C LEU A 332 11.35 4.83 -30.15
N SER A 333 11.31 6.16 -30.12
CA SER A 333 12.09 6.94 -29.14
C SER A 333 11.61 6.69 -27.71
N LYS A 334 12.49 6.94 -26.72
CA LYS A 334 12.13 6.84 -25.29
C LYS A 334 10.94 7.72 -24.92
N LYS A 335 10.76 8.86 -25.60
CA LYS A 335 9.62 9.77 -25.38
C LYS A 335 8.34 9.08 -25.84
N GLU A 336 8.27 8.61 -27.07
CA GLU A 336 7.09 7.94 -27.64
C GLU A 336 6.70 6.70 -26.81
N LYS A 337 7.66 5.87 -26.41
CA LYS A 337 7.43 4.72 -25.54
C LYS A 337 6.85 5.12 -24.19
N ALA A 338 7.37 6.19 -23.58
CA ALA A 338 6.87 6.70 -22.31
C ALA A 338 5.44 7.26 -22.45
N GLU A 339 5.15 7.99 -23.53
CA GLU A 339 3.81 8.53 -23.82
C GLU A 339 2.80 7.41 -24.09
N THR A 340 3.22 6.33 -24.78
CA THR A 340 2.37 5.14 -24.98
C THR A 340 2.02 4.46 -23.66
N LEU A 341 2.99 4.30 -22.73
CA LEU A 341 2.72 3.75 -21.40
C LEU A 341 1.72 4.63 -20.63
N ILE A 342 1.89 5.95 -20.66
CA ILE A 342 0.97 6.88 -19.98
C ILE A 342 -0.44 6.75 -20.55
N SER A 343 -0.55 6.70 -21.88
CA SER A 343 -1.85 6.50 -22.57
C SER A 343 -2.47 5.14 -22.23
N ALA A 344 -1.66 4.08 -22.08
CA ALA A 344 -2.16 2.77 -21.65
C ALA A 344 -2.73 2.81 -20.21
N ILE A 345 -2.10 3.56 -19.30
CA ILE A 345 -2.61 3.78 -17.93
C ILE A 345 -3.94 4.56 -17.96
N GLU A 346 -4.04 5.61 -18.79
CA GLU A 346 -5.28 6.37 -18.94
C GLU A 346 -6.42 5.51 -19.51
N ASN A 347 -6.11 4.67 -20.50
CA ASN A 347 -7.08 3.76 -21.09
C ASN A 347 -7.54 2.71 -20.07
N LEU A 348 -6.63 2.21 -19.22
CA LEU A 348 -6.98 1.28 -18.14
C LEU A 348 -7.92 1.94 -17.12
N ASN A 349 -7.66 3.19 -16.70
CA ASN A 349 -8.58 3.96 -15.88
C ASN A 349 -9.95 4.09 -16.53
N LYS A 350 -9.97 4.50 -17.80
CA LYS A 350 -11.20 4.71 -18.57
C LYS A 350 -12.03 3.44 -18.71
N SER A 351 -11.38 2.30 -18.99
CA SER A 351 -12.07 1.00 -19.13
C SER A 351 -12.76 0.54 -17.84
N MET A 352 -12.29 1.01 -16.68
CA MET A 352 -12.85 0.72 -15.36
C MET A 352 -13.72 1.86 -14.79
N ASN A 353 -14.12 2.80 -15.62
CA ASN A 353 -14.94 3.96 -15.26
C ASN A 353 -14.33 4.85 -14.15
N ILE A 354 -12.99 4.88 -14.05
CA ILE A 354 -12.29 5.80 -13.15
C ILE A 354 -12.20 7.17 -13.83
N ASN A 355 -13.13 8.04 -13.49
CA ASN A 355 -13.20 9.40 -14.01
C ASN A 355 -12.49 10.41 -13.10
N ASN A 356 -12.09 11.55 -13.67
CA ASN A 356 -11.51 12.64 -12.89
C ASN A 356 -12.59 13.37 -12.07
N VAL A 357 -12.99 12.75 -10.94
CA VAL A 357 -13.93 13.35 -9.98
C VAL A 357 -13.28 14.50 -9.19
N LEU A 358 -11.95 14.64 -9.22
CA LEU A 358 -11.22 15.67 -8.47
C LEU A 358 -11.59 17.07 -8.94
N LYS A 359 -11.97 17.22 -10.21
CA LYS A 359 -12.44 18.49 -10.78
C LYS A 359 -13.62 19.09 -10.00
N SER A 360 -14.55 18.26 -9.52
CA SER A 360 -15.73 18.71 -8.77
C SER A 360 -15.50 18.83 -7.26
N ILE A 361 -14.40 18.28 -6.73
CA ILE A 361 -14.14 18.16 -5.31
C ILE A 361 -13.13 19.22 -4.84
N ILE A 362 -12.06 19.46 -5.62
CA ILE A 362 -10.99 20.38 -5.23
C ILE A 362 -11.51 21.81 -5.31
N LYS A 363 -11.38 22.56 -4.21
CA LYS A 363 -11.67 23.99 -4.14
C LYS A 363 -10.39 24.81 -4.31
N ILE A 364 -10.50 25.94 -5.01
CA ILE A 364 -9.34 26.82 -5.30
C ILE A 364 -8.72 27.35 -4.00
N GLU A 365 -9.54 27.67 -3.01
CA GLU A 365 -9.07 28.14 -1.69
C GLU A 365 -8.20 27.12 -0.94
N ASP A 366 -8.40 25.82 -1.19
CA ASP A 366 -7.67 24.74 -0.53
C ASP A 366 -6.33 24.39 -1.19
N ILE A 367 -6.05 24.92 -2.39
CA ILE A 367 -4.82 24.60 -3.14
C ILE A 367 -3.56 24.83 -2.30
N ASN A 368 -3.50 25.92 -1.53
CA ASN A 368 -2.33 26.21 -0.69
C ASN A 368 -2.13 25.17 0.42
N PHE A 369 -3.20 24.68 1.01
CA PHE A 369 -3.16 23.58 2.00
C PHE A 369 -2.63 22.29 1.33
N LEU A 370 -3.22 21.89 0.22
CA LEU A 370 -2.84 20.67 -0.52
C LEU A 370 -1.37 20.70 -0.93
N VAL A 371 -0.91 21.83 -1.48
CA VAL A 371 0.49 22.02 -1.89
C VAL A 371 1.44 21.92 -0.70
N ASN A 372 1.13 22.58 0.42
CA ASN A 372 2.00 22.56 1.60
C ASN A 372 2.07 21.16 2.21
N HIS A 373 0.94 20.45 2.27
CA HIS A 373 0.87 19.10 2.81
C HIS A 373 1.70 18.14 1.95
N ALA A 374 1.42 18.05 0.65
CA ALA A 374 2.13 17.16 -0.27
C ALA A 374 3.64 17.47 -0.35
N TYR A 375 4.01 18.77 -0.40
CA TYR A 375 5.41 19.18 -0.45
C TYR A 375 6.19 18.81 0.84
N LYS A 376 5.56 19.00 2.01
CA LYS A 376 6.18 18.69 3.32
C LYS A 376 6.36 17.19 3.50
N GLU A 377 5.41 16.39 3.07
CA GLU A 377 5.49 14.93 3.15
C GLU A 377 6.59 14.39 2.25
N ALA A 378 6.60 14.80 0.99
CA ALA A 378 7.48 14.24 -0.01
C ALA A 378 8.95 14.64 0.16
N ASN A 379 9.24 15.82 0.69
CA ASN A 379 10.59 16.38 0.70
C ASN A 379 11.15 16.55 2.12
N PRO A 380 12.39 16.05 2.37
CA PRO A 380 13.36 15.50 1.40
C PRO A 380 13.23 14.01 1.11
N LEU A 381 12.23 13.32 1.68
CA LEU A 381 12.18 11.86 1.85
C LEU A 381 12.05 11.08 0.52
N TYR A 382 11.14 11.49 -0.38
CA TYR A 382 10.78 10.68 -1.55
C TYR A 382 11.82 10.78 -2.69
N PRO A 383 12.37 9.64 -3.15
CA PRO A 383 13.48 9.62 -4.11
C PRO A 383 12.99 9.73 -5.56
N VAL A 384 12.26 10.78 -5.87
CA VAL A 384 11.61 11.01 -7.17
C VAL A 384 12.60 11.25 -8.32
N PRO A 385 12.23 11.02 -9.59
CA PRO A 385 13.08 11.29 -10.76
C PRO A 385 13.54 12.75 -10.83
N TYR A 386 12.62 13.68 -10.59
CA TYR A 386 12.87 15.12 -10.61
C TYR A 386 12.20 15.78 -9.41
N ILE A 387 12.96 16.63 -8.69
CA ILE A 387 12.46 17.33 -7.50
C ILE A 387 11.67 18.56 -7.92
N TRP A 388 10.39 18.58 -7.55
CA TRP A 388 9.46 19.69 -7.77
C TRP A 388 9.60 20.75 -6.67
N ASP A 389 9.30 22.00 -7.02
CA ASP A 389 9.02 23.04 -6.03
C ASP A 389 7.51 23.18 -5.79
N LYS A 390 7.13 24.08 -4.87
CA LYS A 390 5.71 24.29 -4.53
C LYS A 390 4.87 24.76 -5.73
N LYS A 391 5.49 25.46 -6.70
CA LYS A 391 4.81 25.89 -7.93
C LYS A 391 4.43 24.67 -8.77
N ASP A 392 5.33 23.69 -8.89
CA ASP A 392 5.04 22.47 -9.65
C ASP A 392 3.85 21.69 -9.08
N PHE A 393 3.75 21.57 -7.74
CA PHE A 393 2.60 20.97 -7.07
C PHE A 393 1.32 21.76 -7.31
N LYS A 394 1.40 23.11 -7.21
CA LYS A 394 0.27 23.99 -7.47
C LYS A 394 -0.23 23.87 -8.89
N ASP A 395 0.66 23.91 -9.88
CA ASP A 395 0.32 23.80 -11.30
C ASP A 395 -0.38 22.47 -11.60
N LEU A 396 0.06 21.36 -10.93
CA LEU A 396 -0.61 20.07 -11.10
C LEU A 396 -2.03 20.10 -10.55
N TYR A 397 -2.24 20.56 -9.30
CA TYR A 397 -3.59 20.63 -8.74
C TYR A 397 -4.51 21.51 -9.57
N LEU A 398 -4.02 22.66 -10.09
CA LEU A 398 -4.79 23.54 -10.96
C LEU A 398 -5.10 22.89 -12.32
N SER A 399 -4.23 22.02 -12.84
CA SER A 399 -4.52 21.30 -14.09
C SER A 399 -5.66 20.27 -13.96
N LEU A 400 -5.86 19.73 -12.74
CA LEU A 400 -6.95 18.79 -12.46
C LEU A 400 -8.34 19.45 -12.48
N LEU A 401 -8.40 20.78 -12.37
CA LEU A 401 -9.65 21.56 -12.38
C LEU A 401 -10.14 21.88 -13.80
N LYS A 402 -9.31 21.68 -14.81
CA LYS A 402 -9.64 21.90 -16.22
C LYS A 402 -10.32 20.67 -16.82
#